data_2e52ad45d2fc84f89948ed6bf39629b7
#
_entry.id   2e52ad45d2fc84f89948ed6bf39629b7
#
_cell.length_a   1.000
_cell.length_b   1.000
_cell.length_c   1.000
_cell.angle_alpha   90.00
_cell.angle_beta   90.00
_cell.angle_gamma   90.00
#
_symmetry.space_group_name_H-M   'P 1'
#
loop_
_entity.id
_entity.type
_entity.pdbx_description
1 polymer ?
#
loop_
_entity_poly.entity_id
_entity_poly.type
_entity_poly.pdbx_seq_one_letter_code
_entity_poly.pdbx_strand_id
1 'polypeptide(L)'
;MSSSALAGHRVIYAWPDRKHLQDLWDVEADALVVIEWGEPETAEWIEDANPVRLLPGETIAPSADSTVTDVAPLPNGIDGILKGIAAWAAGYSTGLKWNEEDKLKADMMNRPDRWVDVSVEQVRAKCRALGMRPKDVDTVAELLQRRKDGRRFNVGSTYRNFRFN
;
A
#
# COMPACT_ATOMS: atom_id res chain seq x y z
N MET A 1 6.60 18.35 0.81
CA MET A 1 7.19 19.03 -0.38
C MET A 1 6.19 18.89 -1.51
N SER A 2 6.07 19.90 -2.37
CA SER A 2 5.18 19.83 -3.53
C SER A 2 5.81 18.89 -4.57
N SER A 3 5.07 17.88 -5.04
CA SER A 3 5.52 16.84 -5.97
C SER A 3 6.20 17.41 -7.24
N SER A 4 5.74 18.55 -7.72
CA SER A 4 6.26 19.22 -8.90
C SER A 4 7.60 19.96 -8.71
N ALA A 5 8.08 20.14 -7.48
CA ALA A 5 9.29 20.92 -7.22
C ALA A 5 10.58 20.19 -7.63
N LEU A 6 10.53 18.90 -7.89
CA LEU A 6 11.68 18.06 -8.22
C LEU A 6 11.61 17.49 -9.66
N ALA A 7 10.58 17.84 -10.43
CA ALA A 7 10.47 17.44 -11.81
C ALA A 7 11.67 17.96 -12.63
N GLY A 8 12.30 17.09 -13.41
CA GLY A 8 13.50 17.41 -14.18
C GLY A 8 14.80 17.47 -13.37
N HIS A 9 14.79 17.11 -12.09
CA HIS A 9 15.97 17.10 -11.23
C HIS A 9 16.45 15.68 -10.94
N ARG A 10 17.77 15.54 -10.73
CA ARG A 10 18.36 14.33 -10.16
C ARG A 10 18.49 14.54 -8.66
N VAL A 11 17.86 13.67 -7.89
CA VAL A 11 17.75 13.83 -6.44
C VAL A 11 18.59 12.78 -5.75
N ILE A 12 19.43 13.21 -4.80
CA ILE A 12 20.10 12.33 -3.85
C ILE A 12 19.42 12.51 -2.51
N TYR A 13 18.88 11.43 -1.98
CA TYR A 13 18.24 11.43 -0.67
C TYR A 13 19.02 10.54 0.30
N ALA A 14 19.73 11.19 1.20
CA ALA A 14 20.59 10.51 2.14
C ALA A 14 19.84 10.24 3.45
N TRP A 15 19.92 9.00 3.92
CA TRP A 15 19.45 8.54 5.23
C TRP A 15 17.97 8.85 5.51
N PRO A 16 17.08 8.49 4.59
CA PRO A 16 15.66 8.65 4.84
C PRO A 16 15.20 7.67 5.91
N ASP A 17 14.35 8.13 6.81
CA ASP A 17 13.53 7.22 7.59
C ASP A 17 12.33 6.72 6.77
N ARG A 18 11.66 5.70 7.29
CA ARG A 18 10.50 5.08 6.63
C ARG A 18 9.42 6.09 6.25
N LYS A 19 9.18 7.10 7.09
CA LYS A 19 8.16 8.12 6.85
C LYS A 19 8.52 9.01 5.67
N HIS A 20 9.77 9.42 5.58
CA HIS A 20 10.24 10.27 4.49
C HIS A 20 10.33 9.52 3.15
N LEU A 21 10.60 8.20 3.17
CA LEU A 21 10.52 7.38 1.95
C LEU A 21 9.10 7.31 1.40
N GLN A 22 8.11 7.25 2.27
CA GLN A 22 6.70 7.32 1.86
C GLN A 22 6.34 8.65 1.20
N ASP A 23 6.93 9.76 1.66
CA ASP A 23 6.73 11.08 1.07
C ASP A 23 7.35 11.21 -0.34
N LEU A 24 8.32 10.35 -0.68
CA LEU A 24 8.97 10.31 -2.00
C LEU A 24 8.20 9.52 -3.06
N TRP A 25 7.16 8.80 -2.69
CA TRP A 25 6.40 7.97 -3.63
C TRP A 25 5.84 8.75 -4.82
N ASP A 26 5.47 10.01 -4.61
CA ASP A 26 4.90 10.88 -5.63
C ASP A 26 5.90 11.85 -6.26
N VAL A 27 7.19 11.70 -5.98
CA VAL A 27 8.19 12.64 -6.47
C VAL A 27 8.53 12.31 -7.91
N GLU A 28 8.13 13.19 -8.82
CA GLU A 28 8.56 13.18 -10.21
C GLU A 28 9.98 13.72 -10.30
N ALA A 29 10.98 12.86 -10.33
CA ALA A 29 12.37 13.20 -10.54
C ALA A 29 12.93 12.41 -11.72
N ASP A 30 13.90 12.98 -12.45
CA ASP A 30 14.59 12.29 -13.56
C ASP A 30 15.39 11.08 -13.06
N ALA A 31 15.92 11.18 -11.84
CA ALA A 31 16.55 10.09 -11.13
C ALA A 31 16.47 10.34 -9.63
N LEU A 32 16.24 9.28 -8.86
CA LEU A 32 16.29 9.29 -7.41
C LEU A 32 17.33 8.28 -6.93
N VAL A 33 18.32 8.76 -6.20
CA VAL A 33 19.31 7.93 -5.52
C VAL A 33 19.04 7.98 -4.02
N VAL A 34 18.77 6.84 -3.42
CA VAL A 34 18.58 6.71 -1.97
C VAL A 34 19.86 6.13 -1.36
N ILE A 35 20.38 6.81 -0.34
CA ILE A 35 21.50 6.31 0.47
C ILE A 35 20.92 5.83 1.79
N GLU A 36 20.87 4.51 1.97
CA GLU A 36 20.32 3.90 3.17
C GLU A 36 21.29 3.98 4.37
N TRP A 37 20.72 4.09 5.57
CA TRP A 37 21.47 3.97 6.82
C TRP A 37 21.36 2.56 7.42
N GLY A 38 20.24 1.89 7.18
CA GLY A 38 19.99 0.52 7.67
C GLY A 38 18.83 -0.15 6.95
N GLU A 39 18.94 -1.45 6.74
CA GLU A 39 17.98 -2.27 6.00
C GLU A 39 16.52 -2.17 6.47
N PRO A 40 16.20 -2.13 7.78
CA PRO A 40 14.81 -2.15 8.22
C PRO A 40 13.99 -0.93 7.77
N GLU A 41 14.67 0.20 7.55
CA GLU A 41 13.99 1.46 7.21
C GLU A 41 13.66 1.56 5.72
N THR A 42 14.45 0.92 4.88
CA THR A 42 14.33 0.98 3.42
C THR A 42 13.72 -0.28 2.81
N ALA A 43 13.57 -1.36 3.57
CA ALA A 43 13.15 -2.66 3.08
C ALA A 43 11.84 -2.63 2.27
N GLU A 44 10.82 -1.96 2.78
CA GLU A 44 9.52 -1.84 2.09
C GLU A 44 9.64 -1.02 0.80
N TRP A 45 10.41 0.07 0.83
CA TRP A 45 10.64 0.89 -0.35
C TRP A 45 11.42 0.12 -1.43
N ILE A 46 12.41 -0.69 -1.02
CA ILE A 46 13.18 -1.54 -1.94
C ILE A 46 12.27 -2.58 -2.58
N GLU A 47 11.40 -3.21 -1.80
CA GLU A 47 10.45 -4.21 -2.31
C GLU A 47 9.48 -3.61 -3.33
N ASP A 48 8.97 -2.42 -3.05
CA ASP A 48 7.95 -1.78 -3.88
C ASP A 48 8.54 -1.05 -5.11
N ALA A 49 9.67 -0.35 -4.94
CA ALA A 49 10.31 0.45 -5.99
C ALA A 49 11.26 -0.37 -6.88
N ASN A 50 11.70 -1.55 -6.42
CA ASN A 50 12.66 -2.41 -7.10
C ASN A 50 13.87 -1.64 -7.67
N PRO A 51 14.58 -0.85 -6.84
CA PRO A 51 15.63 0.04 -7.32
C PRO A 51 16.88 -0.72 -7.76
N VAL A 52 17.66 -0.11 -8.64
CA VAL A 52 18.99 -0.61 -8.99
C VAL A 52 19.95 -0.34 -7.84
N ARG A 53 20.56 -1.38 -7.27
CA ARG A 53 21.63 -1.24 -6.27
C ARG A 53 22.93 -0.85 -6.95
N LEU A 54 23.47 0.31 -6.59
CA LEU A 54 24.69 0.86 -7.20
C LEU A 54 25.98 0.40 -6.50
N LEU A 55 25.90 0.02 -5.22
CA LEU A 55 27.05 -0.46 -4.46
C LEU A 55 26.86 -1.96 -4.17
N PRO A 56 27.91 -2.77 -4.33
CA PRO A 56 27.89 -4.16 -3.91
C PRO A 56 27.96 -4.23 -2.37
N GLY A 57 26.83 -4.06 -1.73
CA GLY A 57 26.58 -4.65 -0.43
C GLY A 57 26.27 -6.13 -0.61
N GLU A 58 26.28 -6.94 0.44
CA GLU A 58 25.74 -8.29 0.33
C GLU A 58 24.44 -8.19 -0.44
N THR A 59 24.46 -8.77 -1.62
CA THR A 59 23.24 -8.96 -2.39
C THR A 59 22.39 -9.82 -1.47
N ILE A 60 21.46 -9.20 -0.77
CA ILE A 60 20.22 -9.93 -0.55
C ILE A 60 19.75 -10.10 -1.99
N ALA A 61 20.17 -11.24 -2.59
CA ALA A 61 19.54 -11.69 -3.80
C ALA A 61 18.06 -11.43 -3.53
N PRO A 62 17.32 -10.77 -4.44
CA PRO A 62 15.87 -10.80 -4.34
C PRO A 62 15.67 -12.26 -4.05
N SER A 63 15.22 -12.57 -2.83
CA SER A 63 15.06 -13.95 -2.46
C SER A 63 14.31 -14.49 -3.64
N ALA A 64 14.98 -15.33 -4.45
CA ALA A 64 14.34 -16.02 -5.56
C ALA A 64 13.24 -16.93 -5.02
N ASP A 65 13.02 -16.81 -3.75
CA ASP A 65 11.92 -17.19 -2.90
C ASP A 65 11.00 -16.00 -2.54
N SER A 66 11.09 -14.87 -3.23
CA SER A 66 9.86 -14.26 -3.74
C SER A 66 9.33 -15.26 -4.77
N THR A 67 9.06 -16.48 -4.28
CA THR A 67 7.89 -17.17 -4.75
C THR A 67 6.88 -16.04 -4.90
N VAL A 68 6.52 -15.70 -6.13
CA VAL A 68 5.14 -15.37 -6.43
C VAL A 68 4.41 -16.44 -5.64
N THR A 69 4.19 -16.16 -4.37
CA THR A 69 3.35 -16.98 -3.52
C THR A 69 2.12 -16.97 -4.36
N ASP A 70 1.79 -18.12 -4.86
CA ASP A 70 0.55 -18.36 -5.60
C ASP A 70 -0.54 -17.93 -4.61
N VAL A 71 -0.70 -16.59 -4.53
CA VAL A 71 -1.59 -15.96 -3.55
C VAL A 71 -2.93 -16.36 -4.07
N ALA A 72 -3.49 -17.34 -3.38
CA ALA A 72 -4.77 -17.92 -3.75
C ALA A 72 -5.72 -16.80 -4.18
N PRO A 73 -6.41 -16.95 -5.31
CA PRO A 73 -7.22 -15.87 -5.87
C PRO A 73 -8.17 -15.33 -4.80
N LEU A 74 -8.25 -14.01 -4.72
CA LEU A 74 -9.11 -13.34 -3.74
C LEU A 74 -10.56 -13.77 -3.94
N PRO A 75 -11.25 -14.23 -2.88
CA PRO A 75 -12.61 -14.73 -3.00
C PRO A 75 -13.62 -13.60 -3.31
N ASN A 76 -14.74 -13.98 -3.93
CA ASN A 76 -16.01 -13.27 -3.90
C ASN A 76 -16.01 -11.77 -4.22
N GLY A 77 -15.31 -11.34 -5.26
CA GLY A 77 -15.34 -9.95 -5.73
C GLY A 77 -14.50 -8.97 -4.89
N ILE A 78 -13.71 -9.46 -3.94
CA ILE A 78 -12.75 -8.64 -3.20
C ILE A 78 -11.73 -8.01 -4.16
N ASP A 79 -11.32 -8.73 -5.19
CA ASP A 79 -10.45 -8.20 -6.24
C ASP A 79 -11.01 -6.92 -6.87
N GLY A 80 -12.30 -6.90 -7.18
CA GLY A 80 -12.98 -5.73 -7.73
C GLY A 80 -13.03 -4.55 -6.74
N ILE A 81 -13.24 -4.84 -5.45
CA ILE A 81 -13.24 -3.83 -4.39
C ILE A 81 -11.86 -3.19 -4.28
N LEU A 82 -10.80 -4.01 -4.21
CA LEU A 82 -9.42 -3.49 -4.09
C LEU A 82 -9.00 -2.69 -5.34
N LYS A 83 -9.40 -3.12 -6.54
CA LYS A 83 -9.21 -2.33 -7.76
C LYS A 83 -9.89 -0.96 -7.68
N GLY A 84 -11.13 -0.91 -7.20
CA GLY A 84 -11.85 0.35 -6.99
C GLY A 84 -11.15 1.25 -5.98
N ILE A 85 -10.71 0.69 -4.85
CA ILE A 85 -9.96 1.42 -3.82
C ILE A 85 -8.63 1.97 -4.39
N ALA A 86 -7.88 1.16 -5.13
CA ALA A 86 -6.63 1.58 -5.76
C ALA A 86 -6.84 2.71 -6.77
N ALA A 87 -7.89 2.62 -7.60
CA ALA A 87 -8.22 3.66 -8.56
C ALA A 87 -8.57 4.99 -7.87
N TRP A 88 -9.27 4.95 -6.73
CA TRP A 88 -9.56 6.16 -5.96
C TRP A 88 -8.29 6.72 -5.30
N ALA A 89 -7.47 5.88 -4.69
CA ALA A 89 -6.20 6.31 -4.09
C ALA A 89 -5.27 6.97 -5.11
N ALA A 90 -5.19 6.43 -6.33
CA ALA A 90 -4.40 6.99 -7.42
C ALA A 90 -4.91 8.37 -7.89
N GLY A 91 -6.20 8.65 -7.74
CA GLY A 91 -6.82 9.93 -8.12
C GLY A 91 -6.45 11.10 -7.19
N TYR A 92 -5.78 10.84 -6.07
CA TYR A 92 -5.46 11.86 -5.07
C TYR A 92 -3.98 11.87 -4.73
N SER A 93 -3.37 13.05 -4.74
CA SER A 93 -1.98 13.22 -4.33
C SER A 93 -1.71 12.83 -2.87
N THR A 94 -2.74 12.78 -2.03
CA THR A 94 -2.65 12.42 -0.61
C THR A 94 -2.97 10.96 -0.32
N GLY A 95 -3.25 10.14 -1.35
CA GLY A 95 -3.64 8.74 -1.21
C GLY A 95 -5.10 8.54 -0.78
N LEU A 96 -5.37 7.40 -0.14
CA LEU A 96 -6.70 7.01 0.29
C LEU A 96 -7.29 8.02 1.28
N LYS A 97 -8.51 8.48 1.00
CA LYS A 97 -9.21 9.45 1.85
C LYS A 97 -10.15 8.78 2.84
N TRP A 98 -10.53 9.51 3.86
CA TRP A 98 -11.41 9.04 4.92
C TRP A 98 -12.76 8.48 4.43
N ASN A 99 -13.32 9.04 3.36
CA ASN A 99 -14.60 8.59 2.80
C ASN A 99 -14.47 7.22 2.11
N GLU A 100 -13.36 6.93 1.43
CA GLU A 100 -13.07 5.62 0.86
C GLU A 100 -12.78 4.61 1.96
N GLU A 101 -12.03 5.00 3.00
CA GLU A 101 -11.83 4.18 4.18
C GLU A 101 -13.16 3.84 4.86
N ASP A 102 -14.06 4.81 5.03
CA ASP A 102 -15.36 4.59 5.66
C ASP A 102 -16.25 3.65 4.84
N LYS A 103 -16.18 3.71 3.51
CA LYS A 103 -16.84 2.74 2.62
C LYS A 103 -16.29 1.33 2.82
N LEU A 104 -14.96 1.19 2.90
CA LEU A 104 -14.30 -0.09 3.12
C LEU A 104 -14.65 -0.67 4.49
N LYS A 105 -14.57 0.14 5.55
CA LYS A 105 -14.97 -0.21 6.92
C LYS A 105 -16.43 -0.67 6.98
N ALA A 106 -17.32 0.05 6.30
CA ALA A 106 -18.74 -0.28 6.24
C ALA A 106 -18.97 -1.62 5.53
N ASP A 107 -18.32 -1.86 4.41
CA ASP A 107 -18.46 -3.14 3.69
C ASP A 107 -17.95 -4.32 4.54
N MET A 108 -16.80 -4.18 5.19
CA MET A 108 -16.25 -5.20 6.10
C MET A 108 -17.19 -5.51 7.27
N MET A 109 -17.96 -4.53 7.76
CA MET A 109 -18.94 -4.74 8.82
C MET A 109 -20.26 -5.31 8.32
N ASN A 110 -20.72 -4.86 7.15
CA ASN A 110 -22.03 -5.22 6.62
C ASN A 110 -22.03 -6.54 5.84
N ARG A 111 -20.84 -7.02 5.45
CA ARG A 111 -20.63 -8.27 4.73
C ARG A 111 -19.42 -9.05 5.28
N PRO A 112 -19.42 -9.41 6.56
CA PRO A 112 -18.28 -10.07 7.20
C PRO A 112 -17.91 -11.39 6.50
N ASP A 113 -18.89 -12.15 6.02
CA ASP A 113 -18.69 -13.44 5.36
C ASP A 113 -17.85 -13.32 4.08
N ARG A 114 -17.86 -12.15 3.44
CA ARG A 114 -17.08 -11.88 2.24
C ARG A 114 -15.59 -11.75 2.55
N TRP A 115 -15.25 -11.29 3.76
CA TRP A 115 -13.89 -10.97 4.19
C TRP A 115 -13.27 -12.03 5.09
N VAL A 116 -14.04 -13.03 5.54
CA VAL A 116 -13.58 -14.02 6.53
C VAL A 116 -12.39 -14.84 6.02
N ASP A 117 -12.45 -15.28 4.76
CA ASP A 117 -11.43 -16.14 4.15
C ASP A 117 -10.28 -15.35 3.48
N VAL A 118 -10.31 -14.01 3.56
CA VAL A 118 -9.27 -13.15 2.98
C VAL A 118 -8.16 -12.96 3.99
N SER A 119 -6.92 -13.31 3.65
CA SER A 119 -5.78 -13.02 4.52
C SER A 119 -5.28 -11.58 4.35
N VAL A 120 -4.62 -11.06 5.38
CA VAL A 120 -4.00 -9.73 5.33
C VAL A 120 -2.90 -9.69 4.28
N GLU A 121 -2.15 -10.77 4.15
CA GLU A 121 -1.07 -10.94 3.17
C GLU A 121 -1.61 -10.91 1.74
N GLN A 122 -2.75 -11.58 1.48
CA GLN A 122 -3.42 -11.51 0.17
C GLN A 122 -3.81 -10.08 -0.19
N VAL A 123 -4.35 -9.32 0.78
CA VAL A 123 -4.71 -7.92 0.57
C VAL A 123 -3.48 -7.07 0.32
N ARG A 124 -2.42 -7.22 1.11
CA ARG A 124 -1.15 -6.51 0.90
C ARG A 124 -0.58 -6.78 -0.49
N ALA A 125 -0.44 -8.05 -0.86
CA ALA A 125 0.09 -8.45 -2.15
C ALA A 125 -0.75 -7.87 -3.31
N LYS A 126 -2.09 -7.93 -3.18
CA LYS A 126 -2.97 -7.36 -4.21
C LYS A 126 -2.89 -5.86 -4.31
N CYS A 127 -2.90 -5.14 -3.18
CA CYS A 127 -2.80 -3.68 -3.17
C CYS A 127 -1.46 -3.20 -3.78
N ARG A 128 -0.34 -3.90 -3.46
CA ARG A 128 0.96 -3.64 -4.10
C ARG A 128 0.93 -3.90 -5.61
N ALA A 129 0.38 -5.03 -6.05
CA ALA A 129 0.23 -5.35 -7.46
C ALA A 129 -0.64 -4.35 -8.24
N LEU A 130 -1.53 -3.63 -7.53
CA LEU A 130 -2.33 -2.53 -8.08
C LEU A 130 -1.62 -1.17 -8.06
N GLY A 131 -0.36 -1.11 -7.61
CA GLY A 131 0.42 0.11 -7.56
C GLY A 131 -0.02 1.08 -6.47
N MET A 132 -0.68 0.60 -5.40
CA MET A 132 -1.02 1.44 -4.27
C MET A 132 0.23 1.84 -3.49
N ARG A 133 0.22 3.04 -2.93
CA ARG A 133 1.31 3.53 -2.08
C ARG A 133 1.46 2.67 -0.82
N PRO A 134 2.66 2.47 -0.29
CA PRO A 134 2.90 1.68 0.92
C PRO A 134 1.97 2.06 2.08
N LYS A 135 1.80 3.35 2.32
CA LYS A 135 0.88 3.86 3.36
C LYS A 135 -0.58 3.43 3.15
N ASP A 136 -1.05 3.45 1.90
CA ASP A 136 -2.42 3.05 1.59
C ASP A 136 -2.59 1.54 1.69
N VAL A 137 -1.57 0.77 1.27
CA VAL A 137 -1.49 -0.69 1.48
C VAL A 137 -1.60 -1.02 2.96
N ASP A 138 -0.82 -0.34 3.80
CA ASP A 138 -0.84 -0.54 5.25
C ASP A 138 -2.21 -0.18 5.84
N THR A 139 -2.80 0.93 5.41
CA THR A 139 -4.14 1.33 5.86
C THR A 139 -5.18 0.25 5.57
N VAL A 140 -5.22 -0.27 4.34
CA VAL A 140 -6.19 -1.31 3.95
C VAL A 140 -5.95 -2.62 4.71
N ALA A 141 -4.69 -3.03 4.83
CA ALA A 141 -4.28 -4.23 5.54
C ALA A 141 -4.61 -4.16 7.05
N GLU A 142 -4.32 -3.02 7.68
CA GLU A 142 -4.63 -2.78 9.09
C GLU A 142 -6.15 -2.81 9.36
N LEU A 143 -6.95 -2.23 8.47
CA LEU A 143 -8.40 -2.28 8.60
C LEU A 143 -8.89 -3.74 8.58
N LEU A 144 -8.39 -4.56 7.66
CA LEU A 144 -8.76 -5.98 7.63
C LEU A 144 -8.30 -6.70 8.90
N GLN A 145 -7.06 -6.48 9.36
CA GLN A 145 -6.56 -7.09 10.59
C GLN A 145 -7.43 -6.72 11.80
N ARG A 146 -7.72 -5.43 11.97
CA ARG A 146 -8.59 -4.95 13.06
C ARG A 146 -9.99 -5.57 13.00
N ARG A 147 -10.52 -5.80 11.79
CA ARG A 147 -11.81 -6.48 11.62
C ARG A 147 -11.73 -7.96 12.01
N LYS A 148 -10.64 -8.66 11.64
CA LYS A 148 -10.38 -10.04 12.06
C LYS A 148 -10.23 -10.17 13.58
N ASP A 149 -9.65 -9.17 14.22
CA ASP A 149 -9.55 -9.07 15.70
C ASP A 149 -10.90 -8.76 16.38
N GLY A 150 -12.00 -8.77 15.63
CA GLY A 150 -13.34 -8.53 16.14
C GLY A 150 -13.68 -7.06 16.42
N ARG A 151 -12.82 -6.12 16.03
CA ARG A 151 -13.07 -4.69 16.26
C ARG A 151 -14.19 -4.18 15.37
N ARG A 152 -15.04 -3.33 15.93
CA ARG A 152 -16.02 -2.55 15.18
C ARG A 152 -15.43 -1.20 14.80
N PHE A 153 -15.80 -0.72 13.62
CA PHE A 153 -15.39 0.61 13.16
C PHE A 153 -16.47 1.64 13.45
N ASN A 154 -16.02 2.85 13.79
CA ASN A 154 -16.88 4.02 13.70
C ASN A 154 -16.88 4.49 12.24
N VAL A 155 -18.06 4.57 11.64
CA VAL A 155 -18.26 4.96 10.25
C VAL A 155 -19.25 6.13 10.22
N GLY A 156 -18.97 7.12 9.41
CA GLY A 156 -19.86 8.26 9.21
C GLY A 156 -21.27 7.79 8.83
N SER A 157 -22.29 8.50 9.32
CA SER A 157 -23.71 8.14 9.13
C SER A 157 -24.07 7.89 7.66
N THR A 158 -23.47 8.64 6.75
CA THR A 158 -23.66 8.53 5.29
C THR A 158 -23.25 7.16 4.74
N TYR A 159 -22.23 6.53 5.32
CA TYR A 159 -21.69 5.26 4.83
C TYR A 159 -22.07 4.05 5.67
N ARG A 160 -22.83 4.21 6.74
CA ARG A 160 -23.16 3.13 7.70
C ARG A 160 -23.70 1.86 7.04
N ASN A 161 -24.52 2.00 6.00
CA ASN A 161 -25.13 0.89 5.28
C ASN A 161 -24.47 0.61 3.91
N PHE A 162 -23.32 1.22 3.66
CA PHE A 162 -22.63 1.08 2.38
C PHE A 162 -22.16 -0.37 2.15
N ARG A 163 -22.26 -0.80 0.91
CA ARG A 163 -21.75 -2.10 0.41
C ARG A 163 -21.24 -1.89 -1.00
N PHE A 164 -20.08 -2.44 -1.30
CA PHE A 164 -19.60 -2.50 -2.68
C PHE A 164 -20.46 -3.48 -3.48
N ASN A 165 -20.72 -3.18 -4.72
CA ASN A 165 -21.42 -4.08 -5.64
C ASN A 165 -20.57 -5.27 -6.04
#